data_41d5e3c08ecf5a6a009498c0f0b6b095
#
_entry.id   41d5e3c08ecf5a6a009498c0f0b6b095
#
_cell.length_a   1.000
_cell.length_b   1.000
_cell.length_c   1.000
_cell.angle_alpha   90.00
_cell.angle_beta   90.00
_cell.angle_gamma   90.00
#
_symmetry.space_group_name_H-M   'P 1'
#
loop_
_entity.id
_entity.type
_entity.pdbx_description
1 polymer ?
#
loop_
_entity_poly.entity_id
_entity_poly.type
_entity_poly.pdbx_seq_one_letter_code
_entity_poly.pdbx_strand_id
1 'polypeptide(L)'
;QFMVFTVPSLLQYGLAAYTADSSTYLTLPDFYQRKRDHLAAGLAQTRFKVLPSPGTFFMLADYSDISDSTESDFAIWLTQNHGVTVIPVSAFYESPMAPSSNHHIVRFCFAKKDTTLDQAIERLTKI
;
A
#
# COMPACT_ATOMS: atom_id res chain seq x y z
N GLN A 1 21.62 9.82 10.07
CA GLN A 1 22.68 8.79 10.04
C GLN A 1 23.38 8.66 11.41
N PHE A 2 23.70 9.76 12.07
CA PHE A 2 24.40 9.73 13.37
C PHE A 2 23.50 9.47 14.59
N MET A 3 22.19 9.48 14.43
CA MET A 3 21.24 9.22 15.52
C MET A 3 20.91 7.74 15.71
N VAL A 4 21.11 6.90 14.66
CA VAL A 4 20.90 5.46 14.72
C VAL A 4 22.12 4.77 14.09
N PHE A 5 23.01 4.30 14.93
CA PHE A 5 24.27 3.71 14.51
C PHE A 5 24.11 2.25 14.04
N THR A 6 23.26 1.51 14.72
CA THR A 6 22.99 0.09 14.40
C THR A 6 21.62 -0.33 14.90
N VAL A 7 21.11 -1.44 14.38
CA VAL A 7 19.90 -2.08 14.91
C VAL A 7 20.21 -2.62 16.32
N PRO A 8 19.30 -2.47 17.30
CA PRO A 8 19.51 -3.01 18.64
C PRO A 8 19.85 -4.50 18.62
N SER A 9 20.89 -4.89 19.36
CA SER A 9 21.40 -6.28 19.36
C SER A 9 20.34 -7.31 19.71
N LEU A 10 19.43 -6.99 20.62
CA LEU A 10 18.33 -7.90 21.00
C LEU A 10 17.45 -8.26 19.79
N LEU A 11 17.14 -7.29 18.93
CA LEU A 11 16.37 -7.53 17.70
C LEU A 11 17.17 -8.37 16.70
N GLN A 12 18.48 -8.15 16.60
CA GLN A 12 19.34 -8.95 15.72
C GLN A 12 19.36 -10.42 16.16
N TYR A 13 19.53 -10.71 17.45
CA TYR A 13 19.49 -12.08 17.98
C TYR A 13 18.11 -12.71 17.79
N GLY A 14 17.04 -11.98 18.07
CA GLY A 14 15.67 -12.47 17.86
C GLY A 14 15.39 -12.80 16.40
N LEU A 15 15.80 -11.92 15.48
CA LEU A 15 15.64 -12.14 14.04
C LEU A 15 16.50 -13.32 13.56
N ALA A 16 17.75 -13.44 14.00
CA ALA A 16 18.62 -14.53 13.64
C ALA A 16 18.04 -15.89 14.09
N ALA A 17 17.48 -15.96 15.30
CA ALA A 17 16.81 -17.15 15.79
C ALA A 17 15.53 -17.48 14.99
N TYR A 18 14.73 -16.46 14.66
CA TYR A 18 13.50 -16.61 13.88
C TYR A 18 13.78 -17.09 12.46
N THR A 19 14.77 -16.52 11.78
CA THR A 19 15.11 -16.86 10.39
C THR A 19 15.95 -18.13 10.26
N ALA A 20 16.38 -18.76 11.37
CA ALA A 20 17.00 -20.09 11.34
C ALA A 20 16.03 -21.16 10.79
N ASP A 21 14.73 -20.99 10.98
CA ASP A 21 13.71 -21.77 10.27
C ASP A 21 13.37 -21.09 8.94
N SER A 22 13.81 -21.69 7.83
CA SER A 22 13.58 -21.15 6.49
C SER A 22 12.10 -21.07 6.11
N SER A 23 11.22 -21.85 6.72
CA SER A 23 9.76 -21.79 6.46
C SER A 23 9.15 -20.45 6.85
N THR A 24 9.77 -19.71 7.76
CA THR A 24 9.32 -18.40 8.23
C THR A 24 9.35 -17.32 7.14
N TYR A 25 10.20 -17.47 6.12
CA TYR A 25 10.34 -16.49 5.04
C TYR A 25 10.11 -17.07 3.64
N LEU A 26 10.36 -18.36 3.41
CA LEU A 26 10.13 -18.97 2.08
C LEU A 26 8.65 -19.03 1.68
N THR A 27 7.74 -18.98 2.64
CA THR A 27 6.29 -18.95 2.40
C THR A 27 5.73 -17.54 2.17
N LEU A 28 6.53 -16.49 2.43
CA LEU A 28 6.08 -15.10 2.31
C LEU A 28 5.70 -14.69 0.87
N PRO A 29 6.39 -15.13 -0.20
CA PRO A 29 5.98 -14.80 -1.56
C PRO A 29 4.54 -15.23 -1.86
N ASP A 30 4.17 -16.46 -1.57
CA ASP A 30 2.82 -16.98 -1.79
C ASP A 30 1.78 -16.30 -0.89
N PHE A 31 2.17 -16.02 0.36
CA PHE A 31 1.31 -15.30 1.30
C PHE A 31 0.95 -13.90 0.78
N TYR A 32 1.94 -13.12 0.35
CA TYR A 32 1.71 -11.78 -0.17
C TYR A 32 1.08 -11.78 -1.56
N GLN A 33 1.38 -12.76 -2.39
CA GLN A 33 0.74 -12.89 -3.70
C GLN A 33 -0.77 -13.07 -3.56
N ARG A 34 -1.24 -13.96 -2.68
CA ARG A 34 -2.68 -14.11 -2.44
C ARG A 34 -3.35 -12.81 -1.99
N LYS A 35 -2.73 -12.06 -1.08
CA LYS A 35 -3.26 -10.78 -0.61
C LYS A 35 -3.29 -9.72 -1.71
N ARG A 36 -2.25 -9.67 -2.51
CA ARG A 36 -2.16 -8.80 -3.69
C ARG A 36 -3.29 -9.11 -4.67
N ASP A 37 -3.43 -10.37 -5.03
CA ASP A 37 -4.41 -10.79 -6.02
C ASP A 37 -5.84 -10.56 -5.52
N HIS A 38 -6.08 -10.78 -4.23
CA HIS A 38 -7.37 -10.50 -3.60
C HIS A 38 -7.72 -9.00 -3.65
N LEU A 39 -6.79 -8.12 -3.25
CA LEU A 39 -7.02 -6.67 -3.31
C LEU A 39 -7.15 -6.19 -4.78
N ALA A 40 -6.32 -6.71 -5.69
CA ALA A 40 -6.39 -6.35 -7.11
C ALA A 40 -7.74 -6.72 -7.73
N ALA A 41 -8.24 -7.92 -7.43
CA ALA A 41 -9.57 -8.37 -7.89
C ALA A 41 -10.71 -7.50 -7.35
N GLY A 42 -10.59 -7.03 -6.09
CA GLY A 42 -11.54 -6.11 -5.49
C GLY A 42 -11.49 -4.72 -6.14
N LEU A 43 -10.31 -4.17 -6.33
CA LEU A 43 -10.13 -2.85 -6.98
C LEU A 43 -10.57 -2.86 -8.46
N ALA A 44 -10.44 -3.98 -9.15
CA ALA A 44 -10.91 -4.13 -10.53
C ALA A 44 -12.44 -3.96 -10.68
N GLN A 45 -13.20 -4.04 -9.58
CA GLN A 45 -14.64 -3.81 -9.55
C GLN A 45 -14.98 -2.34 -9.24
N THR A 46 -13.99 -1.50 -9.10
CA THR A 46 -14.10 -0.08 -8.77
C THR A 46 -13.66 0.78 -9.96
N ARG A 47 -13.68 2.11 -9.78
CA ARG A 47 -13.16 3.06 -10.77
C ARG A 47 -11.63 3.27 -10.68
N PHE A 48 -10.95 2.58 -9.78
CA PHE A 48 -9.48 2.60 -9.73
C PHE A 48 -8.88 1.75 -10.86
N LYS A 49 -7.82 2.26 -11.49
CA LYS A 49 -7.02 1.52 -12.47
C LYS A 49 -5.78 0.96 -11.77
N VAL A 50 -5.78 -0.34 -11.51
CA VAL A 50 -4.67 -1.01 -10.83
C VAL A 50 -3.45 -1.07 -11.73
N LEU A 51 -2.30 -0.63 -11.23
CA LEU A 51 -1.02 -0.73 -11.94
C LEU A 51 -0.33 -2.07 -11.61
N PRO A 52 0.53 -2.59 -12.51
CA PRO A 52 1.27 -3.81 -12.27
C PRO A 52 2.10 -3.75 -10.99
N SER A 53 1.98 -4.81 -10.16
CA SER A 53 2.72 -4.94 -8.90
C SER A 53 3.41 -6.30 -8.85
N PRO A 54 4.62 -6.43 -9.40
CA PRO A 54 5.34 -7.72 -9.46
C PRO A 54 5.95 -8.15 -8.13
N GLY A 55 5.94 -7.29 -7.12
CA GLY A 55 6.55 -7.58 -5.81
C GLY A 55 6.04 -6.67 -4.71
N THR A 56 6.75 -6.64 -3.59
CA THR A 56 6.47 -5.82 -2.40
C THR A 56 5.17 -6.21 -1.67
N PHE A 57 4.67 -5.34 -0.80
CA PHE A 57 3.48 -5.52 0.04
C PHE A 57 2.43 -4.42 -0.19
N PHE A 58 2.56 -3.69 -1.29
CA PHE A 58 1.63 -2.64 -1.70
C PHE A 58 1.45 -2.66 -3.22
N MET A 59 0.38 -2.03 -3.69
CA MET A 59 0.14 -1.77 -5.10
C MET A 59 -0.20 -0.31 -5.35
N LEU A 60 0.02 0.13 -6.56
CA LEU A 60 -0.35 1.45 -7.03
C LEU A 60 -1.66 1.37 -7.81
N ALA A 61 -2.47 2.40 -7.69
CA ALA A 61 -3.69 2.54 -8.47
C ALA A 61 -3.88 4.01 -8.90
N ASP A 62 -4.25 4.19 -10.14
CA ASP A 62 -4.66 5.47 -10.71
C ASP A 62 -6.12 5.73 -10.36
N TYR A 63 -6.41 6.95 -9.86
CA TYR A 63 -7.76 7.40 -9.48
C TYR A 63 -8.30 8.50 -10.40
N SER A 64 -7.68 8.75 -11.55
CA SER A 64 -8.06 9.84 -12.47
C SER A 64 -9.52 9.78 -12.93
N ASP A 65 -10.14 8.59 -12.97
CA ASP A 65 -11.56 8.45 -13.32
C ASP A 65 -12.51 8.78 -12.13
N ILE A 66 -11.95 9.03 -10.94
CA ILE A 66 -12.71 9.33 -9.71
C ILE A 66 -12.68 10.82 -9.39
N SER A 67 -11.49 11.45 -9.48
CA SER A 67 -11.27 12.83 -9.06
C SER A 67 -10.06 13.46 -9.75
N ASP A 68 -10.15 14.77 -10.01
CA ASP A 68 -9.04 15.61 -10.50
C ASP A 68 -8.22 16.24 -9.35
N SER A 69 -8.54 15.92 -8.09
CA SER A 69 -7.84 16.45 -6.92
C SER A 69 -6.36 16.05 -6.92
N THR A 70 -5.55 16.80 -6.18
CA THR A 70 -4.18 16.39 -5.91
C THR A 70 -4.15 15.06 -5.15
N GLU A 71 -3.06 14.30 -5.28
CA GLU A 71 -2.93 13.00 -4.60
C GLU A 71 -3.07 13.12 -3.08
N SER A 72 -2.57 14.21 -2.48
CA SER A 72 -2.69 14.46 -1.04
C SER A 72 -4.13 14.76 -0.64
N ASP A 73 -4.83 15.61 -1.37
CA ASP A 73 -6.23 15.95 -1.09
C ASP A 73 -7.13 14.73 -1.28
N PHE A 74 -6.89 13.95 -2.33
CA PHE A 74 -7.61 12.71 -2.59
C PHE A 74 -7.42 11.69 -1.45
N ALA A 75 -6.18 11.50 -0.95
CA ALA A 75 -5.91 10.59 0.15
C ALA A 75 -6.61 11.02 1.44
N ILE A 76 -6.64 12.33 1.73
CA ILE A 76 -7.39 12.89 2.87
C ILE A 76 -8.89 12.67 2.68
N TRP A 77 -9.43 13.02 1.52
CA TRP A 77 -10.85 12.84 1.21
C TRP A 77 -11.28 11.37 1.34
N LEU A 78 -10.50 10.44 0.78
CA LEU A 78 -10.79 9.01 0.84
C LEU A 78 -10.81 8.49 2.28
N THR A 79 -9.88 8.97 3.10
CA THR A 79 -9.81 8.63 4.53
C THR A 79 -11.03 9.15 5.29
N GLN A 80 -11.38 10.43 5.09
CA GLN A 80 -12.45 11.09 5.85
C GLN A 80 -13.86 10.62 5.44
N ASN A 81 -14.09 10.41 4.14
CA ASN A 81 -15.42 10.13 3.63
C ASN A 81 -15.71 8.63 3.45
N HIS A 82 -14.68 7.82 3.23
CA HIS A 82 -14.84 6.39 2.96
C HIS A 82 -14.10 5.51 3.97
N GLY A 83 -13.30 6.09 4.89
CA GLY A 83 -12.58 5.36 5.93
C GLY A 83 -11.52 4.40 5.35
N VAL A 84 -10.96 4.71 4.18
CA VAL A 84 -9.87 3.96 3.55
C VAL A 84 -8.67 4.90 3.39
N THR A 85 -7.57 4.57 4.08
CA THR A 85 -6.35 5.37 4.02
C THR A 85 -5.38 4.82 2.99
N VAL A 86 -4.93 5.70 2.11
CA VAL A 86 -3.92 5.44 1.07
C VAL A 86 -2.76 6.42 1.22
N ILE A 87 -1.65 6.15 0.54
CA ILE A 87 -0.50 7.04 0.54
C ILE A 87 -0.39 7.69 -0.84
N PRO A 88 -0.36 9.05 -0.92
CA PRO A 88 -0.12 9.75 -2.18
C PRO A 88 1.31 9.48 -2.66
N VAL A 89 1.49 9.15 -3.94
CA VAL A 89 2.82 8.84 -4.49
C VAL A 89 3.67 10.09 -4.60
N SER A 90 3.06 11.24 -4.82
CA SER A 90 3.72 12.56 -4.82
C SER A 90 4.50 12.86 -3.53
N ALA A 91 4.11 12.28 -2.39
CA ALA A 91 4.84 12.44 -1.13
C ALA A 91 6.30 11.91 -1.17
N PHE A 92 6.65 11.11 -2.18
CA PHE A 92 8.00 10.58 -2.36
C PHE A 92 8.84 11.39 -3.35
N TYR A 93 8.30 12.45 -3.94
CA TYR A 93 9.03 13.34 -4.85
C TYR A 93 9.67 14.50 -4.09
N GLU A 94 10.72 15.07 -4.65
CA GLU A 94 11.43 16.22 -4.07
C GLU A 94 10.51 17.45 -3.88
N SER A 95 9.56 17.64 -4.81
CA SER A 95 8.56 18.71 -4.75
C SER A 95 7.13 18.14 -4.78
N PRO A 96 6.64 17.60 -3.66
CA PRO A 96 5.36 16.88 -3.61
C PRO A 96 4.15 17.72 -4.04
N MET A 97 4.20 19.03 -3.80
CA MET A 97 3.10 19.98 -4.11
C MET A 97 3.18 20.58 -5.52
N ALA A 98 4.23 20.25 -6.29
CA ALA A 98 4.32 20.74 -7.65
C ALA A 98 3.23 20.09 -8.54
N PRO A 99 2.58 20.84 -9.46
CA PRO A 99 1.59 20.26 -10.38
C PRO A 99 2.15 19.08 -11.20
N SER A 100 3.45 19.12 -11.52
CA SER A 100 4.15 18.04 -12.22
C SER A 100 4.30 16.75 -11.42
N SER A 101 4.06 16.79 -10.10
CA SER A 101 4.11 15.62 -9.22
C SER A 101 2.75 14.95 -9.03
N ASN A 102 1.67 15.53 -9.55
CA ASN A 102 0.33 14.94 -9.50
C ASN A 102 0.11 14.02 -10.70
N HIS A 103 0.26 12.74 -10.50
CA HIS A 103 0.02 11.70 -11.51
C HIS A 103 -1.29 10.95 -11.29
N HIS A 104 -2.11 11.37 -10.31
CA HIS A 104 -3.34 10.72 -9.86
C HIS A 104 -3.11 9.28 -9.37
N ILE A 105 -1.95 9.02 -8.74
CA ILE A 105 -1.57 7.69 -8.28
C ILE A 105 -1.53 7.65 -6.76
N VAL A 106 -2.20 6.65 -6.19
CA VAL A 106 -2.15 6.34 -4.75
C VAL A 106 -1.67 4.93 -4.51
N ARG A 107 -1.10 4.71 -3.32
CA ARG A 107 -0.54 3.45 -2.89
C ARG A 107 -1.44 2.77 -1.86
N PHE A 108 -1.91 1.58 -2.17
CA PHE A 108 -2.64 0.68 -1.29
C PHE A 108 -1.71 -0.36 -0.68
N CYS A 109 -1.74 -0.55 0.65
CA CYS A 109 -0.99 -1.59 1.33
C CYS A 109 -1.86 -2.84 1.51
N PHE A 110 -1.43 -4.00 0.99
CA PHE A 110 -2.12 -5.27 1.19
C PHE A 110 -1.55 -6.13 2.33
N ALA A 111 -0.52 -5.66 3.04
CA ALA A 111 -0.03 -6.30 4.26
C ALA A 111 -1.00 -6.06 5.44
N LYS A 112 -2.24 -6.50 5.29
CA LYS A 112 -3.34 -6.34 6.24
C LYS A 112 -4.04 -7.68 6.46
N LYS A 113 -4.93 -7.75 7.45
CA LYS A 113 -5.84 -8.90 7.61
C LYS A 113 -6.81 -8.95 6.43
N ASP A 114 -7.24 -10.14 6.03
CA ASP A 114 -8.16 -10.31 4.90
C ASP A 114 -9.48 -9.57 5.16
N THR A 115 -10.00 -9.62 6.38
CA THR A 115 -11.19 -8.86 6.78
C THR A 115 -11.04 -7.35 6.63
N THR A 116 -9.83 -6.82 6.79
CA THR A 116 -9.55 -5.38 6.57
C THR A 116 -9.55 -5.04 5.08
N LEU A 117 -9.02 -5.95 4.25
CA LEU A 117 -9.05 -5.80 2.80
C LEU A 117 -10.48 -5.88 2.27
N ASP A 118 -11.27 -6.84 2.76
CA ASP A 118 -12.69 -7.00 2.39
C ASP A 118 -13.50 -5.74 2.70
N GLN A 119 -13.35 -5.19 3.92
CA GLN A 119 -14.00 -3.95 4.32
C GLN A 119 -13.58 -2.75 3.47
N ALA A 120 -12.29 -2.67 3.10
CA ALA A 120 -11.80 -1.61 2.24
C ALA A 120 -12.41 -1.74 0.83
N ILE A 121 -12.41 -2.94 0.25
CA ILE A 121 -13.02 -3.21 -1.06
C ILE A 121 -14.50 -2.83 -1.06
N GLU A 122 -15.27 -3.28 -0.04
CA GLU A 122 -16.69 -2.95 0.08
C GLU A 122 -16.94 -1.43 0.10
N ARG A 123 -16.08 -0.67 0.76
CA ARG A 123 -16.19 0.80 0.82
C ARG A 123 -15.85 1.45 -0.51
N LEU A 124 -14.81 0.95 -1.19
CA LEU A 124 -14.32 1.50 -2.46
C LEU A 124 -15.27 1.20 -3.63
N THR A 125 -16.04 0.11 -3.59
CA THR A 125 -17.08 -0.18 -4.61
C THR A 125 -18.26 0.78 -4.58
N LYS A 126 -18.36 1.63 -3.55
CA LYS A 126 -19.43 2.64 -3.41
C LYS A 126 -19.02 4.02 -3.94
N ILE A 127 -17.82 4.16 -4.50
CA ILE A 127 -17.27 5.36 -5.12
C ILE A 127 -17.42 5.22 -6.64
#